data_966554040db654a6cdc0b2a2bf16ce0b
#
_entry.id   966554040db654a6cdc0b2a2bf16ce0b
#
_cell.length_a   1.000
_cell.length_b   1.000
_cell.length_c   1.000
_cell.angle_alpha   90.00
_cell.angle_beta   90.00
_cell.angle_gamma   90.00
#
_symmetry.space_group_name_H-M   'P 1'
#
loop_
_entity.id
_entity.type
_entity.pdbx_description
1 polymer ?
#
loop_
_entity_poly.entity_id
_entity_poly.type
_entity_poly.pdbx_seq_one_letter_code
_entity_poly.pdbx_strand_id
1 'polypeptide(L)'
;EAWDIKYKNNLDWNHAWGAVPANAIPRGLWGVTPKTPGFGIASIKPQMSSLKSSSIKVPTVLGTIKGNYTYNGARLQTYEIEIPANMVAEFSLSDLDGKDLVHNGKKVPSAFEAIRLTPGKHTIQLVINSF
;
A
#
# COMPACT_ATOMS: atom_id res chain seq x y z
N GLU A 1 -9.54 -26.40 -1.79
CA GLU A 1 -10.61 -25.80 -2.55
C GLU A 1 -10.24 -25.68 -4.01
N ALA A 2 -11.17 -26.08 -4.86
CA ALA A 2 -10.92 -26.07 -6.28
C ALA A 2 -11.62 -24.89 -6.95
N TRP A 3 -10.90 -24.17 -7.78
CA TRP A 3 -11.43 -23.10 -8.64
C TRP A 3 -11.80 -23.66 -10.02
N ASP A 4 -11.52 -24.94 -10.29
CA ASP A 4 -11.77 -25.61 -11.56
C ASP A 4 -12.31 -27.04 -11.31
N ILE A 5 -13.38 -27.41 -12.02
CA ILE A 5 -14.06 -28.72 -11.96
C ILE A 5 -13.12 -29.90 -12.18
N LYS A 6 -12.04 -29.72 -12.93
CA LYS A 6 -11.09 -30.81 -13.21
C LYS A 6 -10.40 -31.37 -11.97
N TYR A 7 -10.39 -30.64 -10.85
CA TYR A 7 -9.77 -31.10 -9.62
C TYR A 7 -10.69 -32.07 -8.84
N LYS A 8 -11.98 -31.70 -8.70
CA LYS A 8 -13.01 -32.58 -8.10
C LYS A 8 -14.41 -32.07 -8.50
N ASN A 9 -15.26 -33.00 -8.90
CA ASN A 9 -16.60 -32.70 -9.41
C ASN A 9 -17.70 -32.65 -8.34
N ASN A 10 -17.37 -32.96 -7.07
CA ASN A 10 -18.32 -33.07 -5.96
C ASN A 10 -18.02 -32.15 -4.80
N LEU A 11 -17.19 -31.12 -5.01
CA LEU A 11 -16.85 -30.13 -4.00
C LEU A 11 -17.42 -28.76 -4.34
N ASP A 12 -17.66 -27.99 -3.30
CA ASP A 12 -17.95 -26.57 -3.43
C ASP A 12 -16.76 -25.85 -4.07
N TRP A 13 -17.02 -25.06 -5.09
CA TRP A 13 -15.98 -24.50 -5.95
C TRP A 13 -15.44 -23.19 -5.43
N ASN A 14 -16.31 -22.32 -4.92
CA ASN A 14 -15.97 -20.97 -4.55
C ASN A 14 -16.33 -20.69 -3.08
N HIS A 15 -15.56 -21.25 -2.17
CA HIS A 15 -15.65 -20.85 -0.79
C HIS A 15 -15.11 -19.42 -0.60
N ALA A 16 -15.75 -18.62 0.22
CA ALA A 16 -15.36 -17.24 0.50
C ALA A 16 -13.92 -17.11 1.04
N TRP A 17 -13.44 -18.11 1.77
CA TRP A 17 -12.04 -18.10 2.24
C TRP A 17 -10.99 -18.29 1.13
N GLY A 18 -11.36 -18.79 -0.04
CA GLY A 18 -10.49 -18.76 -1.22
C GLY A 18 -10.15 -17.34 -1.69
N ALA A 19 -10.90 -16.34 -1.26
CA ALA A 19 -10.66 -14.93 -1.55
C ALA A 19 -9.74 -14.23 -0.52
N VAL A 20 -9.22 -14.95 0.49
CA VAL A 20 -8.30 -14.39 1.51
C VAL A 20 -7.13 -13.59 0.92
N PRO A 21 -6.46 -14.00 -0.18
CA PRO A 21 -5.39 -13.20 -0.78
C PRO A 21 -5.83 -11.79 -1.18
N ALA A 22 -7.08 -11.61 -1.64
CA ALA A 22 -7.62 -10.31 -2.01
C ALA A 22 -7.73 -9.34 -0.81
N ASN A 23 -7.75 -9.86 0.41
CA ASN A 23 -7.73 -9.08 1.65
C ASN A 23 -6.32 -9.03 2.24
N ALA A 24 -5.59 -10.15 2.23
CA ALA A 24 -4.28 -10.26 2.85
C ALA A 24 -3.23 -9.36 2.18
N ILE A 25 -3.25 -9.25 0.85
CA ILE A 25 -2.30 -8.40 0.11
C ILE A 25 -2.50 -6.90 0.40
N PRO A 26 -3.70 -6.32 0.30
CA PRO A 26 -3.92 -4.94 0.69
C PRO A 26 -3.53 -4.64 2.12
N ARG A 27 -3.91 -5.49 3.07
CA ARG A 27 -3.68 -5.28 4.50
C ARG A 27 -2.27 -5.62 4.96
N GLY A 28 -1.71 -6.70 4.45
CA GLY A 28 -0.38 -7.18 4.84
C GLY A 28 0.75 -6.50 4.09
N LEU A 29 0.73 -6.57 2.75
CA LEU A 29 1.83 -6.04 1.94
C LEU A 29 1.80 -4.51 1.83
N TRP A 30 0.62 -3.92 1.54
CA TRP A 30 0.45 -2.48 1.42
C TRP A 30 0.06 -1.80 2.72
N GLY A 31 -0.39 -2.56 3.71
CA GLY A 31 -0.79 -2.04 5.01
C GLY A 31 -1.97 -1.07 4.95
N VAL A 32 -2.84 -1.23 3.93
CA VAL A 32 -4.02 -0.37 3.76
C VAL A 32 -5.12 -0.85 4.69
N THR A 33 -5.41 -0.05 5.71
CA THR A 33 -6.45 -0.34 6.70
C THR A 33 -7.25 0.92 7.04
N PRO A 34 -8.53 0.81 7.43
CA PRO A 34 -9.25 1.95 7.95
C PRO A 34 -8.71 2.35 9.33
N LYS A 35 -8.37 3.62 9.51
CA LYS A 35 -8.05 4.20 10.82
C LYS A 35 -9.31 4.75 11.51
N THR A 36 -10.27 5.21 10.70
CA THR A 36 -11.60 5.59 11.16
C THR A 36 -12.67 4.80 10.42
N PRO A 37 -13.89 4.62 11.00
CA PRO A 37 -14.99 3.95 10.32
C PRO A 37 -15.23 4.50 8.91
N GLY A 38 -15.54 3.61 7.96
CA GLY A 38 -15.83 3.99 6.57
C GLY A 38 -14.65 4.53 5.79
N PHE A 39 -13.38 4.35 6.24
CA PHE A 39 -12.20 4.87 5.57
C PHE A 39 -12.13 6.40 5.47
N GLY A 40 -12.78 7.15 6.36
CA GLY A 40 -12.60 8.61 6.40
C GLY A 40 -11.13 9.00 6.53
N ILE A 41 -10.39 8.24 7.36
CA ILE A 41 -8.92 8.23 7.40
C ILE A 41 -8.44 6.81 7.14
N ALA A 42 -7.61 6.62 6.13
CA ALA A 42 -6.92 5.38 5.84
C ALA A 42 -5.51 5.39 6.46
N SER A 43 -5.03 4.24 6.93
CA SER A 43 -3.62 4.00 7.22
C SER A 43 -3.00 3.26 6.04
N ILE A 44 -1.80 3.65 5.62
CA ILE A 44 -1.01 3.00 4.58
C ILE A 44 0.39 2.76 5.13
N LYS A 45 0.72 1.50 5.42
CA LYS A 45 2.01 1.06 6.01
C LYS A 45 2.64 -0.05 5.18
N PRO A 46 3.20 0.26 4.02
CA PRO A 46 3.70 -0.77 3.11
C PRO A 46 4.93 -1.48 3.67
N GLN A 47 5.00 -2.79 3.38
CA GLN A 47 6.11 -3.68 3.74
C GLN A 47 6.54 -4.46 2.50
N MET A 48 7.23 -3.79 1.58
CA MET A 48 7.54 -4.35 0.25
C MET A 48 8.67 -5.38 0.25
N SER A 49 9.45 -5.47 1.34
CA SER A 49 10.57 -6.43 1.46
C SER A 49 11.49 -6.42 0.24
N SER A 50 11.69 -7.56 -0.40
CA SER A 50 12.56 -7.74 -1.58
C SER A 50 11.85 -7.52 -2.92
N LEU A 51 10.59 -7.08 -2.92
CA LEU A 51 9.86 -6.83 -4.16
C LEU A 51 10.49 -5.68 -4.95
N LYS A 52 10.57 -5.85 -6.27
CA LYS A 52 11.04 -4.81 -7.19
C LYS A 52 9.91 -3.89 -7.65
N SER A 53 8.70 -4.41 -7.70
CA SER A 53 7.51 -3.64 -8.05
C SER A 53 6.25 -4.27 -7.47
N SER A 54 5.24 -3.46 -7.24
CA SER A 54 3.90 -3.90 -6.84
C SER A 54 2.89 -2.84 -7.23
N SER A 55 1.69 -3.23 -7.61
CA SER A 55 0.58 -2.30 -7.81
C SER A 55 -0.67 -2.81 -7.11
N ILE A 56 -1.52 -1.87 -6.65
CA ILE A 56 -2.73 -2.21 -5.93
C ILE A 56 -3.88 -1.25 -6.26
N LYS A 57 -5.09 -1.78 -6.19
CA LYS A 57 -6.34 -1.02 -6.17
C LYS A 57 -7.18 -1.53 -5.01
N VAL A 58 -7.43 -0.68 -4.02
CA VAL A 58 -8.24 -1.03 -2.85
C VAL A 58 -9.56 -0.28 -2.94
N PRO A 59 -10.66 -0.96 -3.28
CA PRO A 59 -11.97 -0.35 -3.29
C PRO A 59 -12.40 -0.03 -1.84
N THR A 60 -12.93 1.17 -1.64
CA THR A 60 -13.54 1.59 -0.38
C THR A 60 -14.89 2.24 -0.64
N VAL A 61 -15.68 2.46 0.39
CA VAL A 61 -16.98 3.17 0.29
C VAL A 61 -16.82 4.62 -0.16
N LEU A 62 -15.62 5.22 -0.03
CA LEU A 62 -15.32 6.59 -0.43
C LEU A 62 -14.58 6.69 -1.77
N GLY A 63 -14.36 5.56 -2.43
CA GLY A 63 -13.61 5.46 -3.69
C GLY A 63 -12.42 4.51 -3.60
N THR A 64 -11.67 4.41 -4.69
CA THR A 64 -10.56 3.46 -4.79
C THR A 64 -9.23 4.14 -4.44
N ILE A 65 -8.52 3.58 -3.46
CA ILE A 65 -7.12 3.90 -3.24
C ILE A 65 -6.30 3.13 -4.29
N LYS A 66 -5.40 3.82 -5.00
CA LYS A 66 -4.47 3.20 -5.95
C LYS A 66 -3.04 3.39 -5.47
N GLY A 67 -2.21 2.38 -5.65
CA GLY A 67 -0.81 2.42 -5.32
C GLY A 67 0.05 1.72 -6.35
N ASN A 68 1.20 2.32 -6.69
CA ASN A 68 2.28 1.70 -7.43
C ASN A 68 3.56 1.84 -6.61
N TYR A 69 4.32 0.78 -6.56
CA TYR A 69 5.62 0.72 -5.92
C TYR A 69 6.67 0.26 -6.92
N THR A 70 7.81 0.92 -6.92
CA THR A 70 8.99 0.51 -7.69
C THR A 70 10.27 0.67 -6.87
N TYR A 71 11.17 -0.30 -7.02
CA TYR A 71 12.52 -0.25 -6.50
C TYR A 71 13.51 -0.43 -7.66
N ASN A 72 14.30 0.57 -7.93
CA ASN A 72 15.21 0.57 -9.08
C ASN A 72 16.57 -0.08 -8.82
N GLY A 73 16.78 -0.67 -7.63
CA GLY A 73 18.05 -1.31 -7.25
C GLY A 73 19.19 -0.34 -6.96
N ALA A 74 19.03 0.96 -7.24
CA ALA A 74 20.01 2.03 -7.02
C ALA A 74 19.65 2.88 -5.79
N ARG A 75 19.18 2.23 -4.73
CA ARG A 75 18.88 2.88 -3.44
C ARG A 75 17.67 3.79 -3.44
N LEU A 76 16.77 3.66 -4.42
CA LEU A 76 15.56 4.46 -4.49
C LEU A 76 14.33 3.56 -4.52
N GLN A 77 13.46 3.74 -3.54
CA GLN A 77 12.10 3.19 -3.51
C GLN A 77 11.12 4.31 -3.80
N THR A 78 10.19 4.08 -4.71
CA THR A 78 9.18 5.07 -5.07
C THR A 78 7.79 4.48 -4.87
N TYR A 79 6.94 5.22 -4.17
CA TYR A 79 5.52 4.95 -3.99
C TYR A 79 4.73 6.06 -4.68
N GLU A 80 3.89 5.69 -5.63
CA GLU A 80 2.90 6.57 -6.24
C GLU A 80 1.53 6.18 -5.70
N ILE A 81 0.87 7.09 -4.97
CA ILE A 81 -0.39 6.80 -4.29
C ILE A 81 -1.44 7.80 -4.72
N GLU A 82 -2.61 7.31 -5.09
CA GLU A 82 -3.78 8.14 -5.42
C GLU A 82 -4.87 7.93 -4.37
N ILE A 83 -5.25 9.01 -3.69
CA ILE A 83 -6.27 9.04 -2.66
C ILE A 83 -7.57 9.62 -3.25
N PRO A 84 -8.74 8.93 -3.07
CA PRO A 84 -10.02 9.41 -3.59
C PRO A 84 -10.51 10.68 -2.88
N ALA A 85 -11.47 11.38 -3.52
CA ALA A 85 -11.85 12.76 -3.17
C ALA A 85 -12.33 12.99 -1.74
N ASN A 86 -12.96 12.03 -1.10
CA ASN A 86 -13.59 12.22 0.22
C ASN A 86 -12.82 11.51 1.36
N MET A 87 -11.54 11.26 1.15
CA MET A 87 -10.69 10.51 2.07
C MET A 87 -9.38 11.25 2.29
N VAL A 88 -8.77 11.05 3.45
CA VAL A 88 -7.36 11.32 3.69
C VAL A 88 -6.67 10.02 4.10
N ALA A 89 -5.36 9.95 3.90
CA ALA A 89 -4.57 8.81 4.37
C ALA A 89 -3.37 9.27 5.19
N GLU A 90 -2.89 8.39 6.05
CA GLU A 90 -1.63 8.53 6.76
C GLU A 90 -0.67 7.45 6.25
N PHE A 91 0.39 7.89 5.62
CA PHE A 91 1.44 7.01 5.11
C PHE A 91 2.62 6.99 6.07
N SER A 92 3.07 5.81 6.46
CA SER A 92 4.25 5.63 7.31
C SER A 92 5.07 4.42 6.86
N LEU A 93 6.38 4.48 7.13
CA LEU A 93 7.32 3.38 6.94
C LEU A 93 7.95 3.02 8.28
N SER A 94 8.17 1.73 8.51
CA SER A 94 8.65 1.23 9.80
C SER A 94 10.15 1.33 10.00
N ASP A 95 10.93 1.52 8.93
CA ASP A 95 12.39 1.60 8.99
C ASP A 95 12.91 2.74 8.12
N LEU A 96 13.27 3.85 8.77
CA LEU A 96 13.80 5.06 8.14
C LEU A 96 15.28 5.31 8.48
N ASP A 97 15.93 4.42 9.23
CA ASP A 97 17.33 4.60 9.64
C ASP A 97 18.25 4.72 8.43
N GLY A 98 19.02 5.79 8.37
CA GLY A 98 19.94 6.08 7.26
C GLY A 98 19.26 6.39 5.93
N LYS A 99 17.97 6.74 5.93
CA LYS A 99 17.19 6.99 4.72
C LYS A 99 16.54 8.37 4.75
N ASP A 100 16.50 9.01 3.61
CA ASP A 100 15.78 10.26 3.41
C ASP A 100 14.41 10.01 2.78
N LEU A 101 13.38 10.59 3.37
CA LEU A 101 12.01 10.53 2.86
C LEU A 101 11.67 11.82 2.13
N VAL A 102 11.18 11.70 0.91
CA VAL A 102 10.79 12.83 0.06
C VAL A 102 9.33 12.67 -0.35
N HIS A 103 8.50 13.67 -0.10
CA HIS A 103 7.09 13.70 -0.49
C HIS A 103 6.84 14.81 -1.49
N ASN A 104 6.39 14.48 -2.69
CA ASN A 104 6.14 15.42 -3.79
C ASN A 104 7.35 16.38 -4.03
N GLY A 105 8.57 15.82 -4.03
CA GLY A 105 9.80 16.56 -4.24
C GLY A 105 10.32 17.36 -3.03
N LYS A 106 9.64 17.31 -1.88
CA LYS A 106 10.08 17.98 -0.66
C LYS A 106 10.55 16.97 0.37
N LYS A 107 11.73 17.19 0.95
CA LYS A 107 12.25 16.35 2.03
C LYS A 107 11.33 16.43 3.26
N VAL A 108 10.98 15.27 3.79
CA VAL A 108 10.18 15.14 5.01
C VAL A 108 11.14 15.00 6.19
N PRO A 109 10.99 15.80 7.26
CA PRO A 109 11.80 15.64 8.47
C PRO A 109 11.66 14.25 9.08
N SER A 110 12.76 13.66 9.55
CA SER A 110 12.81 12.31 10.14
C SER A 110 11.97 12.13 11.41
N ALA A 111 11.52 13.23 12.02
CA ALA A 111 10.66 13.23 13.20
C ALA A 111 9.17 12.97 12.89
N PHE A 112 8.79 12.84 11.62
CA PHE A 112 7.39 12.57 11.27
C PHE A 112 7.07 11.08 11.42
N GLU A 113 6.11 10.76 12.27
CA GLU A 113 5.59 9.39 12.40
C GLU A 113 4.77 8.96 11.18
N ALA A 114 4.10 9.90 10.50
CA ALA A 114 3.31 9.64 9.30
C ALA A 114 3.16 10.89 8.43
N ILE A 115 3.14 10.68 7.10
CA ILE A 115 2.81 11.72 6.12
C ILE A 115 1.30 11.72 5.89
N ARG A 116 0.66 12.88 6.04
CA ARG A 116 -0.75 13.06 5.69
C ARG A 116 -0.89 13.23 4.18
N LEU A 117 -1.63 12.33 3.56
CA LEU A 117 -1.99 12.36 2.15
C LEU A 117 -3.42 12.87 1.99
N THR A 118 -3.58 14.03 1.36
CA THR A 118 -4.88 14.60 0.99
C THR A 118 -5.43 13.93 -0.28
N PRO A 119 -6.69 14.18 -0.70
CA PRO A 119 -7.17 13.69 -1.99
C PRO A 119 -6.25 14.07 -3.14
N GLY A 120 -6.01 13.13 -4.06
CA GLY A 120 -5.16 13.34 -5.23
C GLY A 120 -3.98 12.39 -5.31
N LYS A 121 -3.02 12.73 -6.18
CA LYS A 121 -1.81 11.93 -6.43
C LYS A 121 -0.64 12.40 -5.58
N HIS A 122 0.08 11.44 -5.05
CA HIS A 122 1.26 11.66 -4.23
C HIS A 122 2.41 10.78 -4.70
N THR A 123 3.60 11.35 -4.74
CA THR A 123 4.84 10.60 -4.96
C THR A 123 5.65 10.65 -3.67
N ILE A 124 5.97 9.49 -3.13
CA ILE A 124 6.80 9.34 -1.93
C ILE A 124 8.03 8.54 -2.31
N GLN A 125 9.19 9.07 -2.03
CA GLN A 125 10.48 8.46 -2.35
C GLN A 125 11.28 8.24 -1.09
N LEU A 126 11.82 7.03 -0.96
CA LEU A 126 12.76 6.67 0.09
C LEU A 126 14.14 6.52 -0.55
N VAL A 127 15.04 7.43 -0.20
CA VAL A 127 16.42 7.46 -0.68
C VAL A 127 17.33 6.88 0.38
N ILE A 128 18.00 5.78 0.05
CA ILE A 128 18.95 5.12 0.95
C ILE A 128 20.29 5.83 0.81
N ASN A 129 20.69 6.56 1.86
CA ASN A 129 21.97 7.23 1.88
C ASN A 129 23.09 6.19 2.03
N SER A 130 24.11 6.24 1.15
CA SER A 130 25.35 5.48 1.39
C SER A 130 26.21 6.21 2.41
N PHE A 131 26.68 5.46 3.36
CA PHE A 131 27.85 5.85 4.12
C PHE A 131 29.12 5.68 3.27
#